data_b1922360947ba90a0885fef6b584ac8b
#
_entry.id   b1922360947ba90a0885fef6b584ac8b
#
_cell.length_a   1.000
_cell.length_b   1.000
_cell.length_c   1.000
_cell.angle_alpha   90.00
_cell.angle_beta   90.00
_cell.angle_gamma   90.00
#
_symmetry.space_group_name_H-M   'P 1'
#
loop_
_entity.id
_entity.type
_entity.pdbx_description
1 polymer ?
#
loop_
_entity_poly.entity_id
_entity_poly.type
_entity_poly.pdbx_seq_one_letter_code
_entity_poly.pdbx_strand_id
1 'polypeptide(L)'
;MIDRRDLLLGGAMLTAAAGAAALTPHRHVQFLGSRKLEDIIPRHIGNWADRPSEAFILPHDPGSLSAQLYNDTVARLYVSPNSIPVMVVVAYGNLQNDQLQLHRPEVCYAAVGFQISASTPAELTLARNVRLPVRELVATSDSRVEPICYWTRIGDAMPTTGSQQRWVKLQQQIAGIIPDGVLVRMSTVAEPSQEVFSELRRFGTAMVASIADVNRPVLIGPTLTAEMRAAGA
;
A
#
# COMPACT_ATOMS: atom_id res chain seq x y z
N MET A 1 27.76 -50.01 3.10
CA MET A 1 26.46 -50.59 2.65
C MET A 1 25.39 -49.53 2.98
N ILE A 2 24.66 -49.06 1.99
CA ILE A 2 23.54 -48.11 2.20
C ILE A 2 22.42 -48.92 2.82
N ASP A 3 21.94 -48.48 4.00
CA ASP A 3 20.86 -49.17 4.72
C ASP A 3 19.52 -48.77 4.05
N ARG A 4 18.51 -49.67 4.18
CA ARG A 4 17.15 -49.45 3.67
C ARG A 4 16.54 -48.14 4.22
N ARG A 5 16.90 -47.80 5.47
CA ARG A 5 16.49 -46.55 6.11
C ARG A 5 17.10 -45.35 5.42
N ASP A 6 18.38 -45.41 5.03
CA ASP A 6 19.08 -44.30 4.35
C ASP A 6 18.51 -44.07 2.95
N LEU A 7 18.10 -45.12 2.25
CA LEU A 7 17.44 -45.03 0.95
C LEU A 7 16.05 -44.37 1.05
N LEU A 8 15.27 -44.75 2.06
CA LEU A 8 13.93 -44.16 2.31
C LEU A 8 14.04 -42.69 2.72
N LEU A 9 14.99 -42.35 3.60
CA LEU A 9 15.23 -40.96 4.01
C LEU A 9 15.75 -40.12 2.82
N GLY A 10 16.69 -40.64 2.02
CA GLY A 10 17.18 -39.97 0.82
C GLY A 10 16.05 -39.74 -0.21
N GLY A 11 15.19 -40.73 -0.45
CA GLY A 11 14.02 -40.60 -1.31
C GLY A 11 13.02 -39.55 -0.81
N ALA A 12 12.73 -39.53 0.50
CA ALA A 12 11.84 -38.54 1.10
C ALA A 12 12.43 -37.11 1.01
N MET A 13 13.73 -36.97 1.24
CA MET A 13 14.41 -35.67 1.09
C MET A 13 14.41 -35.16 -0.35
N LEU A 14 14.65 -36.05 -1.32
CA LEU A 14 14.59 -35.68 -2.75
C LEU A 14 13.17 -35.27 -3.17
N THR A 15 12.16 -35.99 -2.70
CA THR A 15 10.75 -35.64 -2.99
C THR A 15 10.38 -34.30 -2.34
N ALA A 16 10.81 -34.06 -1.11
CA ALA A 16 10.61 -32.77 -0.44
C ALA A 16 11.34 -31.63 -1.15
N ALA A 17 12.59 -31.83 -1.59
CA ALA A 17 13.36 -30.85 -2.33
C ALA A 17 12.73 -30.53 -3.70
N ALA A 18 12.27 -31.57 -4.43
CA ALA A 18 11.57 -31.39 -5.69
C ALA A 18 10.23 -30.64 -5.50
N GLY A 19 9.47 -30.97 -4.44
CA GLY A 19 8.27 -30.25 -4.08
C GLY A 19 8.54 -28.78 -3.72
N ALA A 20 9.58 -28.50 -2.94
CA ALA A 20 9.99 -27.14 -2.59
C ALA A 20 10.40 -26.33 -3.83
N ALA A 21 11.17 -26.95 -4.74
CA ALA A 21 11.57 -26.31 -6.01
C ALA A 21 10.38 -26.01 -6.90
N ALA A 22 9.40 -26.93 -7.00
CA ALA A 22 8.17 -26.74 -7.78
C ALA A 22 7.25 -25.64 -7.20
N LEU A 23 7.28 -25.42 -5.88
CA LEU A 23 6.52 -24.38 -5.20
C LEU A 23 7.24 -23.03 -5.11
N THR A 24 8.49 -22.93 -5.62
CA THR A 24 9.21 -21.66 -5.63
C THR A 24 8.54 -20.69 -6.61
N PRO A 25 8.10 -19.49 -6.17
CA PRO A 25 7.47 -18.52 -7.06
C PRO A 25 8.46 -17.99 -8.11
N HIS A 26 8.05 -17.94 -9.37
CA HIS A 26 8.90 -17.47 -10.49
C HIS A 26 8.26 -16.32 -11.26
N ARG A 27 6.95 -16.13 -11.15
CA ARG A 27 6.20 -15.15 -11.96
C ARG A 27 6.09 -13.83 -11.23
N HIS A 28 6.81 -12.82 -11.72
CA HIS A 28 6.69 -11.44 -11.23
C HIS A 28 5.47 -10.76 -11.85
N VAL A 29 4.63 -10.14 -11.03
CA VAL A 29 3.51 -9.30 -11.46
C VAL A 29 3.76 -7.89 -10.94
N GLN A 30 3.94 -6.93 -11.86
CA GLN A 30 4.27 -5.54 -11.56
C GLN A 30 3.39 -4.62 -12.38
N PHE A 31 2.61 -3.75 -11.72
CA PHE A 31 1.70 -2.84 -12.41
C PHE A 31 2.35 -1.48 -12.72
N LEU A 32 3.41 -1.08 -12.02
CA LEU A 32 4.13 0.15 -12.34
C LEU A 32 4.99 0.01 -13.60
N GLY A 33 5.65 -1.14 -13.78
CA GLY A 33 6.57 -1.37 -14.89
C GLY A 33 7.77 -0.42 -14.85
N SER A 34 8.11 0.20 -15.97
CA SER A 34 9.19 1.19 -16.10
C SER A 34 8.77 2.63 -15.78
N ARG A 35 7.49 2.86 -15.46
CA ARG A 35 6.96 4.19 -15.12
C ARG A 35 7.43 4.61 -13.73
N LYS A 36 7.36 5.91 -13.42
CA LYS A 36 7.61 6.45 -12.09
C LYS A 36 6.31 6.90 -11.45
N LEU A 37 6.21 6.77 -10.13
CA LEU A 37 5.07 7.30 -9.38
C LEU A 37 4.91 8.81 -9.56
N GLU A 38 6.02 9.54 -9.68
CA GLU A 38 6.05 10.98 -9.93
C GLU A 38 5.25 11.39 -11.19
N ASP A 39 5.27 10.54 -12.23
CA ASP A 39 4.55 10.75 -13.49
C ASP A 39 3.07 10.33 -13.42
N ILE A 40 2.73 9.49 -12.44
CA ILE A 40 1.38 8.92 -12.29
C ILE A 40 0.53 9.76 -11.35
N ILE A 41 1.12 10.22 -10.25
CA ILE A 41 0.39 10.98 -9.22
C ILE A 41 0.24 12.43 -9.68
N PRO A 42 -1.00 12.93 -9.88
CA PRO A 42 -1.22 14.28 -10.39
C PRO A 42 -0.79 15.36 -9.40
N ARG A 43 -0.25 16.47 -9.89
CA ARG A 43 0.06 17.65 -9.06
C ARG A 43 -1.19 18.48 -8.71
N HIS A 44 -2.29 18.25 -9.43
CA HIS A 44 -3.60 18.87 -9.17
C HIS A 44 -4.65 17.77 -9.05
N ILE A 45 -5.42 17.82 -7.99
CA ILE A 45 -6.49 16.86 -7.68
C ILE A 45 -7.74 17.66 -7.31
N GLY A 46 -8.67 17.81 -8.26
CA GLY A 46 -9.81 18.70 -8.07
C GLY A 46 -9.34 20.12 -7.71
N ASN A 47 -9.74 20.62 -6.53
CA ASN A 47 -9.37 21.96 -6.04
C ASN A 47 -8.06 21.96 -5.21
N TRP A 48 -7.39 20.82 -5.05
CA TRP A 48 -6.12 20.72 -4.35
C TRP A 48 -4.95 20.83 -5.31
N ALA A 49 -3.95 21.61 -4.94
CA ALA A 49 -2.71 21.75 -5.67
C ALA A 49 -1.51 21.31 -4.82
N ASP A 50 -0.57 20.63 -5.44
CA ASP A 50 0.72 20.28 -4.83
C ASP A 50 1.51 21.55 -4.48
N ARG A 51 2.06 21.58 -3.26
CA ARG A 51 2.93 22.64 -2.77
C ARG A 51 4.22 22.05 -2.19
N PRO A 52 5.36 22.67 -2.44
CA PRO A 52 6.60 22.31 -1.77
C PRO A 52 6.42 22.37 -0.24
N SER A 53 6.88 21.37 0.47
CA SER A 53 6.83 21.33 1.93
C SER A 53 8.01 20.56 2.48
N GLU A 54 8.62 21.08 3.52
CA GLU A 54 9.64 20.40 4.33
C GLU A 54 9.02 19.67 5.54
N ALA A 55 7.70 19.78 5.72
CA ALA A 55 6.97 19.27 6.89
C ALA A 55 6.73 17.75 6.87
N PHE A 56 7.24 17.03 5.87
CA PHE A 56 7.08 15.59 5.79
C PHE A 56 8.02 14.87 6.76
N ILE A 57 7.45 14.13 7.68
CA ILE A 57 8.16 13.02 8.30
C ILE A 57 8.17 11.90 7.24
N LEU A 58 9.08 12.00 6.30
CA LEU A 58 9.45 10.86 5.48
C LEU A 58 10.40 10.02 6.34
N PRO A 59 10.24 8.72 6.40
CA PRO A 59 11.32 7.86 6.84
C PRO A 59 12.41 7.84 5.75
N HIS A 60 13.10 8.98 5.57
CA HIS A 60 14.18 9.18 4.60
C HIS A 60 15.49 9.45 5.33
N ASP A 61 15.90 8.50 6.16
CA ASP A 61 17.32 8.39 6.44
C ASP A 61 17.95 7.50 5.35
N PRO A 62 18.98 8.01 4.61
CA PRO A 62 19.79 7.15 3.75
C PRO A 62 20.34 6.01 4.60
N GLY A 63 19.90 4.77 4.34
CA GLY A 63 20.22 3.61 5.16
C GLY A 63 19.08 3.12 6.05
N SER A 64 17.95 3.82 6.13
CA SER A 64 16.76 3.32 6.83
C SER A 64 16.17 2.10 6.12
N LEU A 65 15.56 1.21 6.89
CA LEU A 65 14.81 0.04 6.37
C LEU A 65 13.77 0.45 5.29
N SER A 66 13.19 1.63 5.40
CA SER A 66 12.21 2.15 4.44
C SER A 66 12.82 2.46 3.07
N ALA A 67 14.06 2.98 3.01
CA ALA A 67 14.77 3.21 1.75
C ALA A 67 15.11 1.89 1.02
N GLN A 68 15.22 0.78 1.76
CA GLN A 68 15.46 -0.55 1.21
C GLN A 68 14.16 -1.27 0.78
N LEU A 69 13.01 -0.87 1.33
CA LEU A 69 11.73 -1.54 1.15
C LEU A 69 10.93 -1.03 -0.06
N TYR A 70 11.17 0.21 -0.47
CA TYR A 70 10.41 0.86 -1.54
C TYR A 70 11.30 1.22 -2.71
N ASN A 71 10.90 0.78 -3.89
CA ASN A 71 11.62 1.06 -5.13
C ASN A 71 11.31 2.45 -5.67
N ASP A 72 10.14 2.99 -5.34
CA ASP A 72 9.70 4.32 -5.74
C ASP A 72 8.77 4.91 -4.68
N THR A 73 8.93 6.19 -4.38
CA THR A 73 8.13 6.88 -3.37
C THR A 73 7.87 8.31 -3.79
N VAL A 74 6.61 8.72 -3.69
CA VAL A 74 6.19 10.11 -3.86
C VAL A 74 5.60 10.62 -2.56
N ALA A 75 6.04 11.81 -2.15
CA ALA A 75 5.47 12.54 -1.02
C ALA A 75 5.10 13.96 -1.45
N ARG A 76 3.85 14.36 -1.21
CA ARG A 76 3.32 15.66 -1.62
C ARG A 76 2.38 16.23 -0.58
N LEU A 77 2.44 17.56 -0.41
CA LEU A 77 1.46 18.33 0.36
C LEU A 77 0.48 18.97 -0.61
N TYR A 78 -0.78 18.57 -0.51
CA TYR A 78 -1.85 19.17 -1.28
C TYR A 78 -2.61 20.19 -0.43
N VAL A 79 -2.75 21.40 -0.97
CA VAL A 79 -3.50 22.48 -0.32
C VAL A 79 -4.65 22.96 -1.20
N SER A 80 -5.72 23.36 -0.54
CA SER A 80 -6.91 23.96 -1.16
C SER A 80 -7.41 25.11 -0.29
N PRO A 81 -7.94 26.21 -0.86
CA PRO A 81 -8.40 27.35 -0.08
C PRO A 81 -9.50 27.02 0.93
N ASN A 82 -10.33 26.01 0.63
CA ASN A 82 -11.53 25.68 1.41
C ASN A 82 -11.49 24.27 2.02
N SER A 83 -10.32 23.71 2.19
CA SER A 83 -10.14 22.34 2.73
C SER A 83 -8.88 22.25 3.56
N ILE A 84 -8.82 21.21 4.40
CA ILE A 84 -7.60 20.92 5.17
C ILE A 84 -6.44 20.57 4.23
N PRO A 85 -5.20 20.92 4.59
CA PRO A 85 -4.01 20.44 3.88
C PRO A 85 -3.91 18.92 4.00
N VAL A 86 -3.60 18.23 2.92
CA VAL A 86 -3.46 16.78 2.90
C VAL A 86 -2.03 16.39 2.52
N MET A 87 -1.35 15.72 3.42
CA MET A 87 -0.06 15.07 3.16
C MET A 87 -0.32 13.70 2.52
N VAL A 88 0.28 13.47 1.38
CA VAL A 88 0.17 12.21 0.64
C VAL A 88 1.53 11.54 0.56
N VAL A 89 1.57 10.25 0.91
CA VAL A 89 2.73 9.39 0.63
C VAL A 89 2.24 8.19 -0.16
N VAL A 90 2.82 7.98 -1.33
CA VAL A 90 2.64 6.78 -2.14
C VAL A 90 3.98 6.06 -2.19
N ALA A 91 4.03 4.84 -1.67
CA ALA A 91 5.25 4.04 -1.61
C ALA A 91 5.02 2.71 -2.32
N TYR A 92 5.82 2.45 -3.35
CA TYR A 92 5.71 1.29 -4.22
C TYR A 92 6.88 0.33 -4.02
N GLY A 93 6.57 -0.95 -3.86
CA GLY A 93 7.54 -2.03 -3.84
C GLY A 93 7.27 -3.00 -5.00
N ASN A 94 8.28 -3.21 -5.84
CA ASN A 94 8.17 -4.10 -7.01
C ASN A 94 8.12 -5.58 -6.66
N LEU A 95 8.45 -5.94 -5.43
CA LEU A 95 8.47 -7.31 -4.91
C LEU A 95 7.92 -7.34 -3.49
N GLN A 96 6.90 -8.17 -3.26
CA GLN A 96 6.37 -8.43 -1.92
C GLN A 96 6.78 -9.85 -1.50
N ASN A 97 8.02 -10.00 -1.06
CA ASN A 97 8.57 -11.23 -0.48
C ASN A 97 8.70 -11.11 1.04
N ASP A 98 9.32 -12.10 1.69
CA ASP A 98 9.48 -12.10 3.15
C ASP A 98 10.47 -11.05 3.67
N GLN A 99 11.38 -10.58 2.82
CA GLN A 99 12.36 -9.56 3.16
C GLN A 99 11.86 -8.14 2.84
N LEU A 100 11.08 -7.98 1.78
CA LEU A 100 10.56 -6.70 1.29
C LEU A 100 9.03 -6.68 1.44
N GLN A 101 8.55 -6.18 2.57
CA GLN A 101 7.11 -6.09 2.87
C GLN A 101 6.66 -4.65 3.00
N LEU A 102 5.48 -4.35 2.45
CA LEU A 102 4.80 -3.09 2.74
C LEU A 102 4.55 -3.00 4.24
N HIS A 103 5.18 -2.02 4.90
CA HIS A 103 4.92 -1.70 6.29
C HIS A 103 3.68 -0.83 6.38
N ARG A 104 2.75 -1.27 7.21
CA ARG A 104 1.54 -0.51 7.50
C ARG A 104 1.88 0.68 8.40
N PRO A 105 1.14 1.81 8.30
CA PRO A 105 1.38 2.98 9.13
C PRO A 105 1.41 2.67 10.63
N GLU A 106 0.61 1.71 11.13
CA GLU A 106 0.64 1.29 12.54
C GLU A 106 2.04 0.86 13.02
N VAL A 107 2.83 0.26 12.14
CA VAL A 107 4.19 -0.19 12.46
C VAL A 107 5.19 0.97 12.32
N CYS A 108 5.09 1.72 11.21
CA CYS A 108 6.03 2.81 10.92
C CYS A 108 5.90 3.97 11.91
N TYR A 109 4.67 4.36 12.26
CA TYR A 109 4.43 5.45 13.20
C TYR A 109 4.86 5.08 14.62
N ALA A 110 4.58 3.83 15.06
CA ALA A 110 5.06 3.34 16.36
C ALA A 110 6.60 3.33 16.44
N ALA A 111 7.28 2.99 15.35
CA ALA A 111 8.75 2.95 15.31
C ALA A 111 9.41 4.34 15.46
N VAL A 112 8.67 5.42 15.11
CA VAL A 112 9.15 6.82 15.27
C VAL A 112 8.50 7.54 16.46
N GLY A 113 7.93 6.78 17.42
CA GLY A 113 7.47 7.31 18.71
C GLY A 113 6.01 7.77 18.75
N PHE A 114 5.23 7.57 17.70
CA PHE A 114 3.79 7.83 17.76
C PHE A 114 3.04 6.68 18.41
N GLN A 115 2.01 7.01 19.15
CA GLN A 115 1.01 6.08 19.65
C GLN A 115 -0.18 6.03 18.68
N ILE A 116 -0.64 4.82 18.36
CA ILE A 116 -1.86 4.63 17.55
C ILE A 116 -3.04 4.50 18.51
N SER A 117 -3.85 5.54 18.61
CA SER A 117 -4.97 5.61 19.54
C SER A 117 -6.29 5.05 18.97
N ALA A 118 -6.42 4.96 17.64
CA ALA A 118 -7.57 4.37 16.97
C ALA A 118 -7.14 3.72 15.66
N SER A 119 -7.84 2.67 15.23
CA SER A 119 -7.65 2.00 13.94
C SER A 119 -8.96 1.34 13.51
N THR A 120 -9.66 1.94 12.56
CA THR A 120 -10.99 1.51 12.11
C THR A 120 -11.01 1.21 10.61
N PRO A 121 -11.78 0.19 10.15
CA PRO A 121 -12.03 0.00 8.72
C PRO A 121 -12.97 1.10 8.20
N ALA A 122 -12.71 1.52 6.96
CA ALA A 122 -13.53 2.47 6.22
C ALA A 122 -13.48 2.16 4.72
N GLU A 123 -14.20 2.94 3.90
CA GLU A 123 -14.23 2.74 2.46
C GLU A 123 -14.22 4.08 1.72
N LEU A 124 -13.54 4.13 0.57
CA LEU A 124 -13.71 5.18 -0.42
C LEU A 124 -14.75 4.75 -1.46
N THR A 125 -15.68 5.63 -1.76
CA THR A 125 -16.62 5.44 -2.87
C THR A 125 -15.96 5.94 -4.16
N LEU A 126 -15.47 5.04 -5.00
CA LEU A 126 -14.79 5.41 -6.25
C LEU A 126 -15.77 5.66 -7.40
N ALA A 127 -16.87 4.90 -7.44
CA ALA A 127 -17.96 5.04 -8.38
C ALA A 127 -19.24 4.42 -7.80
N ARG A 128 -20.33 4.43 -8.57
CA ARG A 128 -21.55 3.73 -8.15
C ARG A 128 -21.25 2.24 -7.94
N ASN A 129 -21.45 1.76 -6.71
CA ASN A 129 -21.18 0.37 -6.27
C ASN A 129 -19.71 -0.07 -6.32
N VAL A 130 -18.77 0.84 -6.56
CA VAL A 130 -17.32 0.54 -6.48
C VAL A 130 -16.76 1.11 -5.19
N ARG A 131 -16.28 0.24 -4.32
CA ARG A 131 -15.76 0.58 -2.99
C ARG A 131 -14.30 0.15 -2.88
N LEU A 132 -13.44 1.06 -2.47
CA LEU A 132 -12.05 0.76 -2.13
C LEU A 132 -11.94 0.65 -0.60
N PRO A 133 -11.60 -0.52 -0.05
CA PRO A 133 -11.41 -0.68 1.38
C PRO A 133 -10.16 0.08 1.84
N VAL A 134 -10.33 0.87 2.90
CA VAL A 134 -9.26 1.68 3.51
C VAL A 134 -9.24 1.48 5.03
N ARG A 135 -8.24 2.03 5.69
CA ARG A 135 -8.19 2.14 7.14
C ARG A 135 -8.03 3.59 7.56
N GLU A 136 -8.70 3.94 8.63
CA GLU A 136 -8.56 5.21 9.32
C GLU A 136 -7.81 4.99 10.63
N LEU A 137 -6.81 5.82 10.89
CA LEU A 137 -5.98 5.79 12.08
C LEU A 137 -5.94 7.16 12.72
N VAL A 138 -5.67 7.18 14.01
CA VAL A 138 -5.19 8.37 14.72
C VAL A 138 -3.82 8.05 15.30
N ALA A 139 -2.81 8.77 14.84
CA ALA A 139 -1.46 8.70 15.37
C ALA A 139 -1.17 9.96 16.22
N THR A 140 -0.70 9.76 17.44
CA THR A 140 -0.47 10.84 18.41
C THR A 140 0.96 10.78 18.93
N SER A 141 1.63 11.92 18.94
CA SER A 141 2.89 12.15 19.66
C SER A 141 2.74 13.34 20.60
N ASP A 142 3.75 13.65 21.39
CA ASP A 142 3.72 14.77 22.36
C ASP A 142 3.40 16.13 21.72
N SER A 143 3.74 16.31 20.44
CA SER A 143 3.60 17.59 19.72
C SER A 143 2.63 17.53 18.55
N ARG A 144 2.04 16.36 18.21
CA ARG A 144 1.30 16.21 16.95
C ARG A 144 0.23 15.14 17.04
N VAL A 145 -0.96 15.50 16.60
CA VAL A 145 -2.05 14.56 16.34
C VAL A 145 -2.29 14.49 14.84
N GLU A 146 -2.32 13.29 14.27
CA GLU A 146 -2.39 13.04 12.84
C GLU A 146 -3.46 12.00 12.51
N PRO A 147 -4.67 12.43 12.09
CA PRO A 147 -5.61 11.58 11.41
C PRO A 147 -5.05 11.09 10.06
N ILE A 148 -5.17 9.80 9.80
CA ILE A 148 -4.59 9.11 8.65
C ILE A 148 -5.67 8.25 8.01
N CYS A 149 -5.81 8.34 6.69
CA CYS A 149 -6.57 7.41 5.86
C CYS A 149 -5.60 6.74 4.87
N TYR A 150 -5.60 5.40 4.81
CA TYR A 150 -4.67 4.71 3.95
C TYR A 150 -5.24 3.40 3.41
N TRP A 151 -4.63 2.90 2.34
CA TRP A 151 -4.83 1.54 1.86
C TRP A 151 -3.52 0.90 1.43
N THR A 152 -3.55 -0.42 1.33
CA THR A 152 -2.46 -1.21 0.75
C THR A 152 -3.02 -2.09 -0.35
N ARG A 153 -2.24 -2.25 -1.43
CA ARG A 153 -2.49 -3.22 -2.49
C ARG A 153 -1.31 -4.19 -2.56
N ILE A 154 -1.60 -5.48 -2.72
CA ILE A 154 -0.61 -6.53 -2.96
C ILE A 154 -1.12 -7.37 -4.13
N GLY A 155 -0.46 -7.30 -5.28
CA GLY A 155 -1.03 -7.80 -6.53
C GLY A 155 -2.38 -7.11 -6.81
N ASP A 156 -3.44 -7.87 -6.99
CA ASP A 156 -4.80 -7.32 -7.17
C ASP A 156 -5.61 -7.24 -5.86
N ALA A 157 -5.06 -7.69 -4.75
CA ALA A 157 -5.77 -7.72 -3.48
C ALA A 157 -5.55 -6.44 -2.65
N MET A 158 -6.59 -6.06 -1.88
CA MET A 158 -6.62 -4.87 -1.03
C MET A 158 -6.74 -5.25 0.46
N PRO A 159 -5.67 -5.79 1.08
CA PRO A 159 -5.72 -6.23 2.46
C PRO A 159 -5.81 -5.04 3.43
N THR A 160 -6.76 -5.07 4.36
CA THR A 160 -6.94 -4.04 5.39
C THR A 160 -6.35 -4.41 6.74
N THR A 161 -5.90 -5.66 6.93
CA THR A 161 -5.28 -6.14 8.16
C THR A 161 -3.96 -6.87 7.88
N GLY A 162 -3.07 -6.93 8.88
CA GLY A 162 -1.82 -7.69 8.74
C GLY A 162 -2.03 -9.19 8.52
N SER A 163 -3.10 -9.77 9.06
CA SER A 163 -3.46 -11.17 8.81
C SER A 163 -3.90 -11.39 7.37
N GLN A 164 -4.75 -10.52 6.82
CA GLN A 164 -5.13 -10.55 5.40
C GLN A 164 -3.91 -10.37 4.48
N GLN A 165 -3.01 -9.46 4.83
CA GLN A 165 -1.77 -9.24 4.06
C GLN A 165 -0.91 -10.53 4.00
N ARG A 166 -0.73 -11.21 5.14
CA ARG A 166 -0.02 -12.50 5.18
C ARG A 166 -0.73 -13.58 4.36
N TRP A 167 -2.05 -13.65 4.46
CA TRP A 167 -2.85 -14.63 3.72
C TRP A 167 -2.77 -14.42 2.22
N VAL A 168 -2.94 -13.18 1.74
CA VAL A 168 -2.80 -12.82 0.32
C VAL A 168 -1.43 -13.21 -0.21
N LYS A 169 -0.37 -12.92 0.54
CA LYS A 169 0.99 -13.32 0.16
C LYS A 169 1.13 -14.84 0.03
N LEU A 170 0.66 -15.59 1.02
CA LEU A 170 0.70 -17.05 1.00
C LEU A 170 -0.05 -17.62 -0.22
N GLN A 171 -1.25 -17.13 -0.50
CA GLN A 171 -2.02 -17.56 -1.67
C GLN A 171 -1.26 -17.29 -2.98
N GLN A 172 -0.62 -16.13 -3.11
CA GLN A 172 0.13 -15.78 -4.31
C GLN A 172 1.42 -16.59 -4.43
N GLN A 173 2.12 -16.87 -3.33
CA GLN A 173 3.27 -17.76 -3.31
C GLN A 173 2.91 -19.18 -3.78
N ILE A 174 1.81 -19.75 -3.27
CA ILE A 174 1.31 -21.07 -3.70
C ILE A 174 0.94 -21.04 -5.20
N ALA A 175 0.43 -19.92 -5.71
CA ALA A 175 0.14 -19.74 -7.14
C ALA A 175 1.40 -19.45 -7.99
N GLY A 176 2.61 -19.50 -7.40
CA GLY A 176 3.87 -19.24 -8.09
C GLY A 176 4.10 -17.77 -8.46
N ILE A 177 3.39 -16.84 -7.79
CA ILE A 177 3.40 -15.41 -8.10
C ILE A 177 4.17 -14.64 -7.04
N ILE A 178 5.07 -13.74 -7.47
CA ILE A 178 5.67 -12.69 -6.66
C ILE A 178 5.01 -11.37 -7.07
N PRO A 179 4.10 -10.84 -6.24
CA PRO A 179 3.38 -9.61 -6.57
C PRO A 179 4.20 -8.37 -6.26
N ASP A 180 3.84 -7.28 -6.90
CA ASP A 180 4.16 -5.94 -6.44
C ASP A 180 3.20 -5.48 -5.34
N GLY A 181 3.50 -4.32 -4.76
CA GLY A 181 2.60 -3.71 -3.80
C GLY A 181 2.75 -2.20 -3.73
N VAL A 182 1.71 -1.54 -3.25
CA VAL A 182 1.71 -0.11 -2.99
C VAL A 182 1.02 0.20 -1.67
N LEU A 183 1.59 1.14 -0.93
CA LEU A 183 0.94 1.82 0.18
C LEU A 183 0.57 3.23 -0.30
N VAL A 184 -0.67 3.62 -0.11
CA VAL A 184 -1.14 5.00 -0.28
C VAL A 184 -1.64 5.51 1.05
N ARG A 185 -1.02 6.56 1.56
CA ARG A 185 -1.33 7.19 2.84
C ARG A 185 -1.66 8.66 2.63
N MET A 186 -2.77 9.06 3.16
CA MET A 186 -3.23 10.45 3.24
C MET A 186 -3.36 10.81 4.71
N SER A 187 -2.83 11.95 5.11
CA SER A 187 -2.90 12.41 6.49
C SER A 187 -2.94 13.92 6.58
N THR A 188 -3.34 14.42 7.75
CA THR A 188 -3.32 15.85 8.08
C THR A 188 -2.95 16.04 9.54
N VAL A 189 -2.47 17.22 9.89
CA VAL A 189 -2.24 17.60 11.30
C VAL A 189 -3.47 18.33 11.79
N ALA A 190 -4.32 17.66 12.55
CA ALA A 190 -5.58 18.20 13.07
C ALA A 190 -6.10 17.33 14.22
N GLU A 191 -7.01 17.89 15.04
CA GLU A 191 -7.79 17.07 15.96
C GLU A 191 -8.70 16.10 15.18
N PRO A 192 -8.77 14.84 15.57
CA PRO A 192 -9.54 13.83 14.85
C PRO A 192 -11.04 14.11 14.99
N SER A 193 -11.74 14.19 13.85
CA SER A 193 -13.18 14.32 13.78
C SER A 193 -13.75 13.60 12.57
N GLN A 194 -15.06 13.40 12.53
CA GLN A 194 -15.75 12.81 11.37
C GLN A 194 -15.57 13.67 10.11
N GLU A 195 -15.52 14.98 10.26
CA GLU A 195 -15.32 15.95 9.17
C GLU A 195 -13.92 15.79 8.57
N VAL A 196 -12.89 15.67 9.40
CA VAL A 196 -11.51 15.48 8.96
C VAL A 196 -11.37 14.16 8.18
N PHE A 197 -11.91 13.06 8.68
CA PHE A 197 -11.88 11.79 7.96
C PHE A 197 -12.72 11.83 6.67
N SER A 198 -13.85 12.52 6.68
CA SER A 198 -14.65 12.76 5.47
C SER A 198 -13.85 13.50 4.39
N GLU A 199 -13.08 14.53 4.79
CA GLU A 199 -12.21 15.27 3.88
C GLU A 199 -11.10 14.38 3.31
N LEU A 200 -10.43 13.56 4.14
CA LEU A 200 -9.43 12.62 3.68
C LEU A 200 -10.01 11.59 2.69
N ARG A 201 -11.21 11.07 2.96
CA ARG A 201 -11.91 10.18 2.02
C ARG A 201 -12.27 10.88 0.72
N ARG A 202 -12.79 12.12 0.79
CA ARG A 202 -13.11 12.93 -0.39
C ARG A 202 -11.87 13.18 -1.25
N PHE A 203 -10.76 13.55 -0.61
CA PHE A 203 -9.48 13.71 -1.30
C PHE A 203 -9.03 12.40 -1.96
N GLY A 204 -9.07 11.27 -1.24
CA GLY A 204 -8.67 9.96 -1.78
C GLY A 204 -9.49 9.54 -2.99
N THR A 205 -10.81 9.74 -2.94
CA THR A 205 -11.70 9.50 -4.08
C THR A 205 -11.32 10.39 -5.28
N ALA A 206 -11.12 11.69 -5.05
CA ALA A 206 -10.73 12.63 -6.08
C ALA A 206 -9.34 12.29 -6.67
N MET A 207 -8.40 11.86 -5.83
CA MET A 207 -7.07 11.44 -6.27
C MET A 207 -7.14 10.25 -7.23
N VAL A 208 -7.86 9.18 -6.87
CA VAL A 208 -8.02 8.01 -7.74
C VAL A 208 -8.72 8.39 -9.05
N ALA A 209 -9.75 9.23 -9.00
CA ALA A 209 -10.46 9.70 -10.19
C ALA A 209 -9.58 10.55 -11.12
N SER A 210 -8.63 11.32 -10.55
CA SER A 210 -7.71 12.19 -11.31
C SER A 210 -6.57 11.42 -11.98
N ILE A 211 -6.35 10.16 -11.63
CA ILE A 211 -5.31 9.31 -12.24
C ILE A 211 -5.84 8.75 -13.57
N ALA A 212 -5.02 8.83 -14.60
CA ALA A 212 -5.32 8.24 -15.90
C ALA A 212 -5.67 6.74 -15.76
N ASP A 213 -6.71 6.29 -16.44
CA ASP A 213 -7.26 4.93 -16.30
C ASP A 213 -6.21 3.82 -16.48
N VAL A 214 -5.25 4.00 -17.39
CA VAL A 214 -4.13 3.08 -17.61
C VAL A 214 -3.19 2.95 -16.41
N ASN A 215 -3.18 3.93 -15.51
CA ASN A 215 -2.32 4.01 -14.35
C ASN A 215 -3.03 3.60 -13.05
N ARG A 216 -4.36 3.61 -13.00
CA ARG A 216 -5.16 3.22 -11.82
C ARG A 216 -4.78 1.85 -11.24
N PRO A 217 -4.47 0.80 -12.08
CA PRO A 217 -4.07 -0.50 -11.55
C PRO A 217 -2.85 -0.45 -10.61
N VAL A 218 -1.98 0.54 -10.74
CA VAL A 218 -0.82 0.72 -9.85
C VAL A 218 -1.27 0.97 -8.41
N LEU A 219 -2.36 1.72 -8.20
CA LEU A 219 -2.84 2.11 -6.86
C LEU A 219 -3.96 1.23 -6.32
N ILE A 220 -4.87 0.77 -7.17
CA ILE A 220 -6.10 0.09 -6.75
C ILE A 220 -6.29 -1.30 -7.35
N GLY A 221 -5.34 -1.77 -8.18
CA GLY A 221 -5.42 -3.07 -8.85
C GLY A 221 -6.30 -3.08 -10.11
N PRO A 222 -6.12 -4.08 -10.95
CA PRO A 222 -6.89 -4.21 -12.21
C PRO A 222 -8.38 -4.45 -11.99
N THR A 223 -8.79 -5.23 -10.96
CA THR A 223 -10.22 -5.52 -10.72
C THR A 223 -11.00 -4.24 -10.41
N LEU A 224 -10.61 -3.45 -9.40
CA LEU A 224 -11.30 -2.20 -9.08
C LEU A 224 -11.23 -1.18 -10.22
N THR A 225 -10.12 -1.16 -10.97
CA THR A 225 -10.01 -0.31 -12.17
C THR A 225 -11.02 -0.70 -13.24
N ALA A 226 -11.22 -2.00 -13.48
CA ALA A 226 -12.21 -2.48 -14.43
C ALA A 226 -13.64 -2.19 -13.99
N GLU A 227 -13.93 -2.33 -12.70
CA GLU A 227 -15.24 -1.97 -12.11
C GLU A 227 -15.53 -0.47 -12.23
N MET A 228 -14.54 0.41 -11.97
CA MET A 228 -14.68 1.85 -12.18
C MET A 228 -15.00 2.17 -13.65
N ARG A 229 -14.27 1.57 -14.59
CA ARG A 229 -14.51 1.74 -16.03
C ARG A 229 -15.91 1.29 -16.41
N ALA A 230 -16.38 0.16 -15.90
CA ALA A 230 -17.72 -0.34 -16.15
C ALA A 230 -18.81 0.59 -15.57
N ALA A 231 -18.51 1.31 -14.49
CA ALA A 231 -19.39 2.29 -13.88
C ALA A 231 -19.35 3.69 -14.54
N GLY A 232 -18.51 3.88 -15.57
CA GLY A 232 -18.38 5.16 -16.30
C GLY A 232 -17.52 6.21 -15.58
N ALA A 233 -16.60 5.79 -14.71
CA ALA A 233 -15.76 6.65 -13.88
C ALA A 233 -14.26 6.60 -14.31
#